data_0728602e9a56412be5e649dcdcb3b0b1
#
_entry.id   0728602e9a56412be5e649dcdcb3b0b1
#
_cell.length_a   1.000
_cell.length_b   1.000
_cell.length_c   1.000
_cell.angle_alpha   90.00
_cell.angle_beta   90.00
_cell.angle_gamma   90.00
#
_symmetry.space_group_name_H-M   'P 1'
#
loop_
_entity.id
_entity.type
_entity.pdbx_description
1 polymer ?
#
loop_
_entity_poly.entity_id
_entity_poly.type
_entity_poly.pdbx_seq_one_letter_code
_entity_poly.pdbx_strand_id
1 'polypeptide(L)'
;MARLDEVRLKRLAARIDALADKDQALLSHAREMAGLRRRAASELHAICAEFVQAVNRLLARSEMTLDPPTFPEEAFQEDGVNLLQISSRGRILQIEFAATPELISTEDFRVPYTLQGSVRAFNQQLLEKDRIEEQLVFYTVETQKTMWRFFDARTYRSGPFDQDYLVGVMEQLL
;
A
#
# COMPACT_ATOMS: atom_id res chain seq x y z
N MET A 1 -23.50 -1.83 -57.58
CA MET A 1 -23.27 -1.58 -56.13
C MET A 1 -23.70 -2.81 -55.35
N ALA A 2 -22.83 -3.36 -54.56
CA ALA A 2 -23.18 -4.44 -53.63
C ALA A 2 -24.14 -3.89 -52.57
N ARG A 3 -25.28 -4.54 -52.41
CA ARG A 3 -26.23 -4.19 -51.35
C ARG A 3 -25.61 -4.55 -50.01
N LEU A 4 -25.49 -3.57 -49.14
CA LEU A 4 -25.00 -3.81 -47.77
C LEU A 4 -25.88 -4.84 -47.09
N ASP A 5 -25.27 -5.89 -46.57
CA ASP A 5 -25.97 -6.92 -45.80
C ASP A 5 -26.34 -6.36 -44.44
N GLU A 6 -27.59 -5.97 -44.28
CA GLU A 6 -28.13 -5.36 -43.06
C GLU A 6 -27.99 -6.27 -41.84
N VAL A 7 -28.06 -7.58 -42.01
CA VAL A 7 -27.88 -8.55 -40.94
C VAL A 7 -26.44 -8.53 -40.43
N ARG A 8 -25.48 -8.46 -41.35
CA ARG A 8 -24.05 -8.36 -40.96
C ARG A 8 -23.76 -7.05 -40.28
N LEU A 9 -24.34 -5.95 -40.72
CA LEU A 9 -24.18 -4.63 -40.09
C LEU A 9 -24.76 -4.61 -38.68
N LYS A 10 -25.95 -5.16 -38.49
CA LYS A 10 -26.56 -5.27 -37.16
C LYS A 10 -25.71 -6.10 -36.20
N ARG A 11 -25.16 -7.21 -36.71
CA ARG A 11 -24.28 -8.07 -35.92
C ARG A 11 -22.97 -7.34 -35.53
N LEU A 12 -22.41 -6.61 -36.49
CA LEU A 12 -21.21 -5.81 -36.22
C LEU A 12 -21.47 -4.71 -35.17
N ALA A 13 -22.57 -3.98 -35.32
CA ALA A 13 -22.98 -2.95 -34.37
C ALA A 13 -23.17 -3.53 -32.96
N ALA A 14 -23.82 -4.67 -32.84
CA ALA A 14 -24.01 -5.34 -31.55
C ALA A 14 -22.67 -5.75 -30.92
N ARG A 15 -21.71 -6.19 -31.74
CA ARG A 15 -20.36 -6.54 -31.23
C ARG A 15 -19.60 -5.30 -30.75
N ILE A 16 -19.71 -4.19 -31.46
CA ILE A 16 -19.09 -2.92 -31.08
C ILE A 16 -19.70 -2.42 -29.78
N ASP A 17 -20.99 -2.46 -29.63
CA ASP A 17 -21.69 -2.06 -28.39
C ASP A 17 -21.29 -2.94 -27.21
N ALA A 18 -21.19 -4.25 -27.41
CA ALA A 18 -20.72 -5.17 -26.35
C ALA A 18 -19.28 -4.89 -25.92
N LEU A 19 -18.40 -4.55 -26.88
CA LEU A 19 -17.03 -4.15 -26.58
C LEU A 19 -16.99 -2.82 -25.80
N ALA A 20 -17.82 -1.85 -26.18
CA ALA A 20 -17.91 -0.58 -25.49
C ALA A 20 -18.35 -0.75 -24.03
N ASP A 21 -19.34 -1.62 -23.77
CA ASP A 21 -19.80 -1.94 -22.43
C ASP A 21 -18.69 -2.60 -21.59
N LYS A 22 -17.95 -3.53 -22.19
CA LYS A 22 -16.82 -4.20 -21.54
C LYS A 22 -15.71 -3.22 -21.21
N ASP A 23 -15.35 -2.34 -22.14
CA ASP A 23 -14.32 -1.32 -21.95
C ASP A 23 -14.73 -0.34 -20.83
N GLN A 24 -16.00 0.06 -20.81
CA GLN A 24 -16.53 0.92 -19.74
C GLN A 24 -16.44 0.25 -18.37
N ALA A 25 -16.76 -1.03 -18.27
CA ALA A 25 -16.65 -1.79 -17.02
C ALA A 25 -15.19 -1.87 -16.54
N LEU A 26 -14.24 -2.10 -17.45
CA LEU A 26 -12.81 -2.14 -17.14
C LEU A 26 -12.29 -0.78 -16.65
N LEU A 27 -12.70 0.31 -17.31
CA LEU A 27 -12.35 1.66 -16.89
C LEU A 27 -12.91 2.00 -15.51
N SER A 28 -14.16 1.64 -15.26
CA SER A 28 -14.82 1.85 -13.96
C SER A 28 -14.09 1.09 -12.85
N HIS A 29 -13.73 -0.17 -13.09
CA HIS A 29 -12.97 -0.98 -12.14
C HIS A 29 -11.58 -0.37 -11.85
N ALA A 30 -10.86 0.07 -12.88
CA ALA A 30 -9.56 0.71 -12.73
C ALA A 30 -9.64 1.98 -11.88
N ARG A 31 -10.68 2.80 -12.07
CA ARG A 31 -10.91 4.01 -11.26
C ARG A 31 -11.22 3.67 -9.80
N GLU A 32 -12.02 2.64 -9.56
CA GLU A 32 -12.32 2.17 -8.19
C GLU A 32 -11.05 1.71 -7.48
N MET A 33 -10.19 0.94 -8.16
CA MET A 33 -8.95 0.45 -7.59
C MET A 33 -7.96 1.60 -7.33
N ALA A 34 -7.86 2.56 -8.24
CA ALA A 34 -7.02 3.74 -8.04
C ALA A 34 -7.49 4.56 -6.83
N GLY A 35 -8.80 4.76 -6.68
CA GLY A 35 -9.39 5.43 -5.52
C GLY A 35 -9.12 4.68 -4.22
N LEU A 36 -9.26 3.36 -4.24
CA LEU A 36 -8.96 2.50 -3.09
C LEU A 36 -7.50 2.62 -2.65
N ARG A 37 -6.56 2.61 -3.59
CA ARG A 37 -5.12 2.76 -3.30
C ARG A 37 -4.80 4.10 -2.68
N ARG A 38 -5.39 5.19 -3.18
CA ARG A 38 -5.20 6.53 -2.61
C ARG A 38 -5.69 6.61 -1.17
N ARG A 39 -6.86 6.05 -0.89
CA ARG A 39 -7.41 6.00 0.46
C ARG A 39 -6.55 5.11 1.37
N ALA A 40 -6.08 3.98 0.85
CA ALA A 40 -5.21 3.07 1.59
C ALA A 40 -3.89 3.74 1.98
N ALA A 41 -3.29 4.51 1.09
CA ALA A 41 -2.06 5.26 1.38
C ALA A 41 -2.27 6.29 2.49
N SER A 42 -3.36 7.04 2.44
CA SER A 42 -3.73 7.98 3.50
C SER A 42 -4.01 7.27 4.83
N GLU A 43 -4.63 6.11 4.79
CA GLU A 43 -4.88 5.27 5.97
C GLU A 43 -3.56 4.81 6.62
N LEU A 44 -2.59 4.36 5.82
CA LEU A 44 -1.28 3.96 6.33
C LEU A 44 -0.57 5.14 7.01
N HIS A 45 -0.60 6.30 6.39
CA HIS A 45 -0.06 7.52 6.98
C HIS A 45 -0.78 7.86 8.30
N ALA A 46 -2.11 7.75 8.34
CA ALA A 46 -2.90 8.02 9.55
C ALA A 46 -2.52 7.08 10.69
N ILE A 47 -2.29 5.80 10.41
CA ILE A 47 -1.80 4.83 11.42
C ILE A 47 -0.45 5.30 11.99
N CYS A 48 0.47 5.68 11.13
CA CYS A 48 1.79 6.19 11.53
C CYS A 48 1.69 7.51 12.30
N ALA A 49 0.86 8.43 11.85
CA ALA A 49 0.66 9.72 12.51
C ALA A 49 0.06 9.58 13.91
N GLU A 50 -0.92 8.72 14.06
CA GLU A 50 -1.54 8.43 15.36
C GLU A 50 -0.52 7.82 16.32
N PHE A 51 0.31 6.89 15.85
CA PHE A 51 1.40 6.31 16.63
C PHE A 51 2.39 7.38 17.10
N VAL A 52 2.89 8.21 16.18
CA VAL A 52 3.85 9.27 16.48
C VAL A 52 3.28 10.28 17.49
N GLN A 53 2.03 10.68 17.32
CA GLN A 53 1.37 11.59 18.26
C GLN A 53 1.20 10.98 19.64
N ALA A 54 0.82 9.70 19.71
CA ALA A 54 0.66 9.00 20.98
C ALA A 54 1.97 8.90 21.75
N VAL A 55 3.06 8.56 21.05
CA VAL A 55 4.39 8.48 21.65
C VAL A 55 4.86 9.85 22.11
N ASN A 56 4.71 10.88 21.27
CA ASN A 56 5.16 12.23 21.58
C ASN A 56 4.46 12.84 22.82
N ARG A 57 3.21 12.47 23.07
CA ARG A 57 2.50 12.91 24.29
C ARG A 57 3.16 12.41 25.56
N LEU A 58 3.88 11.30 25.50
CA LEU A 58 4.54 10.66 26.63
C LEU A 58 6.02 11.00 26.73
N LEU A 59 6.63 11.50 25.65
CA LEU A 59 8.05 11.86 25.64
C LEU A 59 8.29 13.18 26.39
N ALA A 60 9.30 13.18 27.27
CA ALA A 60 9.63 14.35 28.08
C ALA A 60 10.81 15.17 27.51
N ARG A 61 11.73 14.52 26.77
CA ARG A 61 13.01 15.13 26.34
C ARG A 61 13.34 14.96 24.87
N SER A 62 12.54 14.20 24.16
CA SER A 62 12.79 13.86 22.77
C SER A 62 11.51 14.04 21.96
N GLU A 63 11.65 14.07 20.66
CA GLU A 63 10.53 14.12 19.74
C GLU A 63 10.71 13.05 18.67
N MET A 64 9.62 12.40 18.33
CA MET A 64 9.52 11.49 17.20
C MET A 64 8.89 12.25 16.04
N THR A 65 9.40 12.08 14.84
CA THR A 65 8.92 12.79 13.65
C THR A 65 8.39 11.83 12.59
N LEU A 66 7.41 12.27 11.86
CA LEU A 66 6.86 11.57 10.69
C LEU A 66 7.06 12.44 9.46
N ASP A 67 7.67 11.87 8.42
CA ASP A 67 7.88 12.52 7.15
C ASP A 67 7.25 11.67 6.02
N PRO A 68 6.38 12.22 5.18
CA PRO A 68 5.86 13.59 5.24
C PRO A 68 4.89 13.79 6.42
N PRO A 69 4.75 15.01 6.94
CA PRO A 69 3.87 15.28 8.08
C PRO A 69 2.38 15.16 7.75
N THR A 70 2.03 15.29 6.47
CA THR A 70 0.67 15.09 5.94
C THR A 70 0.73 14.24 4.68
N PHE A 71 -0.30 13.46 4.43
CA PHE A 71 -0.39 12.63 3.24
C PHE A 71 -1.84 12.60 2.74
N PRO A 72 -2.27 13.67 2.03
CA PRO A 72 -3.58 13.66 1.38
C PRO A 72 -3.62 12.62 0.26
N GLU A 73 -4.81 12.23 -0.17
CA GLU A 73 -4.97 11.21 -1.22
C GLU A 73 -4.23 11.59 -2.52
N GLU A 74 -4.14 12.87 -2.83
CA GLU A 74 -3.44 13.38 -4.03
C GLU A 74 -1.91 13.21 -3.96
N ALA A 75 -1.36 13.00 -2.78
CA ALA A 75 0.07 12.77 -2.61
C ALA A 75 0.50 11.38 -3.07
N PHE A 76 -0.44 10.44 -3.17
CA PHE A 76 -0.15 9.08 -3.60
C PHE A 76 0.32 9.05 -5.06
N GLN A 77 1.45 8.39 -5.30
CA GLN A 77 2.01 8.19 -6.63
C GLN A 77 1.63 6.81 -7.16
N GLU A 78 0.72 6.78 -8.13
CA GLU A 78 0.22 5.54 -8.73
C GLU A 78 1.32 4.79 -9.51
N ASP A 79 2.19 5.53 -10.19
CA ASP A 79 3.24 4.98 -11.06
C ASP A 79 4.63 5.02 -10.41
N GLY A 80 4.71 5.28 -9.12
CA GLY A 80 5.96 5.47 -8.43
C GLY A 80 6.02 4.81 -7.08
N VAL A 81 7.09 5.09 -6.39
CA VAL A 81 7.34 4.64 -5.02
C VAL A 81 6.87 5.71 -4.05
N ASN A 82 6.13 5.28 -3.03
CA ASN A 82 5.66 6.13 -1.94
C ASN A 82 6.48 5.81 -0.70
N LEU A 83 6.82 6.82 0.08
CA LEU A 83 7.71 6.69 1.20
C LEU A 83 7.15 7.41 2.43
N LEU A 84 7.09 6.70 3.55
CA LEU A 84 6.82 7.26 4.87
C LEU A 84 8.00 6.94 5.77
N GLN A 85 8.38 7.86 6.63
CA GLN A 85 9.51 7.68 7.52
C GLN A 85 9.20 8.20 8.93
N ILE A 86 9.36 7.31 9.91
CA ILE A 86 9.30 7.66 11.33
C ILE A 86 10.73 7.68 11.85
N SER A 87 11.12 8.76 12.51
CA SER A 87 12.47 8.87 13.03
C SER A 87 12.52 9.47 14.42
N SER A 88 13.47 9.00 15.22
CA SER A 88 13.76 9.50 16.54
C SER A 88 15.22 9.22 16.89
N ARG A 89 15.98 10.29 17.10
CA ARG A 89 17.39 10.22 17.55
C ARG A 89 18.25 9.29 16.68
N GLY A 90 18.18 9.43 15.38
CA GLY A 90 18.94 8.63 14.42
C GLY A 90 18.42 7.21 14.17
N ARG A 91 17.34 6.83 14.83
CA ARG A 91 16.62 5.58 14.58
C ARG A 91 15.53 5.85 13.59
N ILE A 92 15.47 5.05 12.56
CA ILE A 92 14.59 5.28 11.41
C ILE A 92 13.77 4.02 11.12
N LEU A 93 12.47 4.22 11.02
CA LEU A 93 11.54 3.24 10.46
C LEU A 93 11.05 3.78 9.14
N GLN A 94 11.40 3.10 8.06
CA GLN A 94 11.06 3.51 6.70
C GLN A 94 10.04 2.54 6.11
N ILE A 95 8.95 3.09 5.58
CA ILE A 95 7.91 2.33 4.91
C ILE A 95 7.87 2.79 3.46
N GLU A 96 8.17 1.88 2.56
CA GLU A 96 8.20 2.12 1.13
C GLU A 96 7.16 1.22 0.47
N PHE A 97 6.29 1.78 -0.37
CA PHE A 97 5.23 1.00 -1.00
C PHE A 97 4.88 1.53 -2.39
N ALA A 98 4.34 0.64 -3.21
CA ALA A 98 3.95 0.93 -4.57
C ALA A 98 2.69 0.15 -4.96
N ALA A 99 1.99 0.66 -5.96
CA ALA A 99 0.84 -0.03 -6.54
C ALA A 99 1.28 -1.26 -7.33
N THR A 100 0.47 -2.31 -7.27
CA THR A 100 0.58 -3.45 -8.18
C THR A 100 -0.30 -3.20 -9.40
N PRO A 101 0.06 -3.72 -10.59
CA PRO A 101 -0.76 -3.54 -11.79
C PRO A 101 -2.17 -4.12 -11.64
N GLU A 102 -2.30 -5.22 -10.90
CA GLU A 102 -3.55 -5.93 -10.66
C GLU A 102 -3.58 -6.44 -9.23
N LEU A 103 -4.72 -6.98 -8.80
CA LEU A 103 -4.78 -7.77 -7.57
C LEU A 103 -3.95 -9.02 -7.76
N ILE A 104 -2.92 -9.17 -6.94
CA ILE A 104 -2.01 -10.31 -7.01
C ILE A 104 -1.90 -10.98 -5.64
N SER A 105 -1.44 -12.23 -5.66
CA SER A 105 -1.06 -12.99 -4.48
C SER A 105 0.14 -13.86 -4.81
N THR A 106 0.91 -14.23 -3.79
CA THR A 106 2.07 -15.10 -3.96
C THR A 106 1.87 -16.42 -3.21
N GLU A 107 2.73 -17.41 -3.45
CA GLU A 107 2.68 -18.69 -2.72
C GLU A 107 2.88 -18.50 -1.22
N ASP A 108 3.75 -17.58 -0.84
CA ASP A 108 4.06 -17.28 0.56
C ASP A 108 3.00 -16.37 1.20
N PHE A 109 2.34 -15.52 0.42
CA PHE A 109 1.30 -14.62 0.87
C PHE A 109 0.09 -14.72 -0.06
N ARG A 110 -0.90 -15.51 0.32
CA ARG A 110 -2.02 -15.91 -0.55
C ARG A 110 -3.19 -14.94 -0.58
N VAL A 111 -3.23 -13.98 0.34
CA VAL A 111 -4.31 -12.97 0.36
C VAL A 111 -4.07 -11.96 -0.77
N PRO A 112 -5.05 -11.70 -1.63
CA PRO A 112 -4.88 -10.72 -2.71
C PRO A 112 -4.58 -9.31 -2.18
N TYR A 113 -3.66 -8.62 -2.84
CA TYR A 113 -3.28 -7.26 -2.47
C TYR A 113 -3.10 -6.37 -3.70
N THR A 114 -3.24 -5.07 -3.51
CA THR A 114 -3.12 -4.05 -4.56
C THR A 114 -2.01 -3.04 -4.31
N LEU A 115 -1.47 -3.01 -3.08
CA LEU A 115 -0.27 -2.26 -2.71
C LEU A 115 0.70 -3.22 -2.05
N GLN A 116 1.98 -3.06 -2.35
CA GLN A 116 3.04 -3.85 -1.76
C GLN A 116 4.23 -2.97 -1.41
N GLY A 117 4.95 -3.35 -0.38
CA GLY A 117 6.11 -2.61 0.04
C GLY A 117 6.90 -3.31 1.11
N SER A 118 7.78 -2.54 1.73
CA SER A 118 8.64 -3.02 2.79
C SER A 118 8.69 -2.04 3.96
N VAL A 119 8.91 -2.59 5.14
CA VAL A 119 9.19 -1.86 6.36
C VAL A 119 10.63 -2.15 6.74
N ARG A 120 11.46 -1.13 6.78
CA ARG A 120 12.88 -1.23 7.13
C ARG A 120 13.16 -0.46 8.40
N ALA A 121 13.78 -1.12 9.36
CA ALA A 121 14.19 -0.50 10.61
C ALA A 121 15.72 -0.47 10.67
N PHE A 122 16.30 0.71 10.87
CA PHE A 122 17.73 0.87 10.96
C PHE A 122 18.10 2.08 11.81
N ASN A 123 19.34 2.09 12.33
CA ASN A 123 19.95 3.27 12.90
C ASN A 123 21.37 3.45 12.30
N GLN A 124 21.98 4.60 12.52
CA GLN A 124 23.30 4.90 11.97
C GLN A 124 24.35 3.87 12.43
N GLN A 125 24.27 3.38 13.67
CA GLN A 125 25.18 2.35 14.17
C GLN A 125 24.94 0.98 13.51
N LEU A 126 23.69 0.65 13.20
CA LEU A 126 23.33 -0.59 12.50
C LEU A 126 23.75 -0.58 11.04
N LEU A 127 23.77 0.59 10.39
CA LEU A 127 24.30 0.73 9.03
C LEU A 127 25.78 0.37 8.95
N GLU A 128 26.55 0.77 9.98
CA GLU A 128 27.96 0.40 10.08
C GLU A 128 28.16 -1.12 10.27
N LYS A 129 27.15 -1.83 10.75
CA LYS A 129 27.16 -3.28 10.98
C LYS A 129 26.41 -4.08 9.94
N ASP A 130 25.98 -3.47 8.82
CA ASP A 130 25.18 -4.08 7.74
C ASP A 130 23.91 -4.79 8.24
N ARG A 131 23.30 -4.30 9.32
CA ARG A 131 22.07 -4.88 9.86
C ARG A 131 20.87 -3.99 9.53
N ILE A 132 20.18 -4.34 8.46
CA ILE A 132 18.88 -3.77 8.12
C ILE A 132 17.85 -4.88 8.30
N GLU A 133 16.91 -4.68 9.22
CA GLU A 133 15.75 -5.57 9.34
C GLU A 133 14.66 -5.11 8.37
N GLU A 134 14.16 -6.05 7.60
CA GLU A 134 13.14 -5.77 6.60
C GLU A 134 11.98 -6.74 6.75
N GLN A 135 10.77 -6.20 6.76
CA GLN A 135 9.54 -6.97 6.64
C GLN A 135 8.73 -6.45 5.44
N LEU A 136 7.83 -7.26 4.94
CA LEU A 136 6.96 -6.87 3.85
C LEU A 136 5.66 -6.29 4.39
N VAL A 137 5.04 -5.41 3.62
CA VAL A 137 3.75 -4.81 3.93
C VAL A 137 2.86 -4.87 2.69
N PHE A 138 1.59 -5.20 2.91
CA PHE A 138 0.61 -5.34 1.83
C PHE A 138 -0.71 -4.68 2.24
N TYR A 139 -1.36 -4.02 1.28
CA TYR A 139 -2.76 -3.65 1.43
C TYR A 139 -3.62 -4.72 0.79
N THR A 140 -4.28 -5.50 1.64
CA THR A 140 -5.04 -6.68 1.23
C THR A 140 -6.48 -6.32 0.91
N VAL A 141 -7.02 -6.96 -0.12
CA VAL A 141 -8.38 -6.76 -0.58
C VAL A 141 -9.10 -8.12 -0.56
N GLU A 142 -9.83 -8.36 0.50
CA GLU A 142 -10.72 -9.51 0.61
C GLU A 142 -12.16 -9.08 0.33
N THR A 143 -13.07 -10.04 0.10
CA THR A 143 -14.44 -9.79 -0.36
C THR A 143 -15.23 -8.80 0.51
N GLN A 144 -14.92 -8.71 1.81
CA GLN A 144 -15.62 -7.82 2.74
C GLN A 144 -14.68 -7.01 3.64
N LYS A 145 -13.35 -7.12 3.43
CA LYS A 145 -12.39 -6.49 4.33
C LYS A 145 -11.13 -6.07 3.58
N THR A 146 -10.77 -4.82 3.71
CA THR A 146 -9.51 -4.27 3.23
C THR A 146 -8.68 -3.82 4.43
N MET A 147 -7.38 -4.12 4.42
CA MET A 147 -6.51 -3.71 5.51
C MET A 147 -5.04 -3.76 5.14
N TRP A 148 -4.24 -2.97 5.82
CA TRP A 148 -2.80 -3.11 5.78
C TRP A 148 -2.35 -4.28 6.65
N ARG A 149 -1.46 -5.11 6.10
CA ARG A 149 -0.89 -6.27 6.80
C ARG A 149 0.62 -6.29 6.64
N PHE A 150 1.31 -6.70 7.70
CA PHE A 150 2.74 -7.02 7.61
C PHE A 150 2.93 -8.52 7.35
N PHE A 151 4.08 -8.83 6.78
CA PHE A 151 4.52 -10.21 6.56
C PHE A 151 6.03 -10.30 6.78
N ASP A 152 6.44 -11.16 7.71
CA ASP A 152 7.84 -11.48 7.95
C ASP A 152 8.20 -12.75 7.20
N ALA A 153 8.98 -12.62 6.11
CA ALA A 153 9.36 -13.74 5.26
C ALA A 153 10.28 -14.75 5.96
N ARG A 154 10.95 -14.35 7.04
CA ARG A 154 11.84 -15.25 7.80
C ARG A 154 11.08 -16.18 8.71
N THR A 155 10.02 -15.70 9.33
CA THR A 155 9.24 -16.44 10.34
C THR A 155 7.88 -16.87 9.84
N TYR A 156 7.45 -16.40 8.65
CA TYR A 156 6.13 -16.57 8.08
C TYR A 156 5.01 -15.97 8.97
N ARG A 157 5.37 -15.08 9.88
CA ARG A 157 4.39 -14.35 10.69
C ARG A 157 3.75 -13.25 9.86
N SER A 158 2.45 -13.12 9.99
CA SER A 158 1.64 -12.12 9.32
C SER A 158 0.56 -11.61 10.28
N GLY A 159 0.17 -10.37 10.13
CA GLY A 159 -0.88 -9.77 10.95
C GLY A 159 -1.21 -8.37 10.51
N PRO A 160 -2.14 -7.70 11.21
CA PRO A 160 -2.49 -6.34 10.89
C PRO A 160 -1.32 -5.39 11.13
N PHE A 161 -1.18 -4.41 10.23
CA PHE A 161 -0.29 -3.28 10.44
C PHE A 161 -1.06 -2.24 11.25
N ASP A 162 -0.81 -2.18 12.54
CA ASP A 162 -1.54 -1.37 13.50
C ASP A 162 -0.59 -0.75 14.54
N GLN A 163 -1.15 -0.12 15.56
CA GLN A 163 -0.38 0.50 16.64
C GLN A 163 0.52 -0.51 17.36
N ASP A 164 0.01 -1.69 17.68
CA ASP A 164 0.76 -2.73 18.37
C ASP A 164 1.95 -3.21 17.52
N TYR A 165 1.76 -3.33 16.21
CA TYR A 165 2.85 -3.67 15.29
C TYR A 165 3.95 -2.62 15.33
N LEU A 166 3.59 -1.33 15.26
CA LEU A 166 4.55 -0.24 15.28
C LEU A 166 5.32 -0.18 16.61
N VAL A 167 4.64 -0.39 17.72
CA VAL A 167 5.29 -0.49 19.04
C VAL A 167 6.34 -1.61 19.02
N GLY A 168 5.98 -2.80 18.56
CA GLY A 168 6.87 -3.95 18.51
C GLY A 168 8.09 -3.72 17.64
N VAL A 169 7.93 -3.12 16.47
CA VAL A 169 9.04 -2.80 15.57
C VAL A 169 9.97 -1.76 16.18
N MET A 170 9.42 -0.71 16.79
CA MET A 170 10.22 0.33 17.43
C MET A 170 10.96 -0.19 18.66
N GLU A 171 10.38 -1.07 19.45
CA GLU A 171 11.06 -1.73 20.57
C GLU A 171 12.29 -2.52 20.13
N GLN A 172 12.20 -3.20 19.00
CA GLN A 172 13.34 -3.94 18.43
C GLN A 172 14.44 -3.01 17.90
N LEU A 173 14.08 -1.80 17.50
CA LEU A 173 15.00 -0.81 16.97
C LEU A 173 15.79 -0.08 18.07
N LEU A 174 15.25 -0.01 19.26
CA LEU A 174 15.85 0.64 20.42
C LEU A 174 16.83 -0.29 21.14
#